data_37e5ca42995f77da6ca9db8b044d0dcc
#
_entry.id   37e5ca42995f77da6ca9db8b044d0dcc
#
_cell.length_a   1.000
_cell.length_b   1.000
_cell.length_c   1.000
_cell.angle_alpha   90.00
_cell.angle_beta   90.00
_cell.angle_gamma   90.00
#
_symmetry.space_group_name_H-M   'P 1'
#
loop_
_entity.id
_entity.type
_entity.pdbx_description
1 polymer ?
#
loop_
_entity_poly.entity_id
_entity_poly.type
_entity_poly.pdbx_seq_one_letter_code
_entity_poly.pdbx_strand_id
1 'polypeptide(L)' 'MRTSRDVFLTIGKNSYTIHTPLENDEVDRIKAIIDEACGEIVKGAKQEDLLMLTCLRLAYSLDAVNEKLRKVLEKIDGEV' A
#
# COMPACT_ATOMS: atom_id res chain seq x y z
N MET A 1 -17.08 -1.78 17.78
CA MET A 1 -17.25 -2.22 16.38
C MET A 1 -17.02 -1.07 15.44
N ARG A 2 -16.18 -1.25 14.44
CA ARG A 2 -15.89 -0.18 13.48
C ARG A 2 -17.05 -0.05 12.49
N THR A 3 -17.42 1.19 12.20
CA THR A 3 -18.47 1.47 11.22
C THR A 3 -17.81 1.75 9.87
N SER A 4 -18.25 1.04 8.84
CA SER A 4 -17.76 1.28 7.49
C SER A 4 -18.23 2.64 6.99
N ARG A 5 -17.36 3.32 6.27
CA ARG A 5 -17.63 4.65 5.72
C ARG A 5 -16.95 4.79 4.37
N ASP A 6 -17.34 5.80 3.63
CA ASP A 6 -16.73 6.09 2.34
C ASP A 6 -15.51 6.98 2.53
N VAL A 7 -14.42 6.59 1.90
CA VAL A 7 -13.16 7.33 1.90
C VAL A 7 -12.77 7.61 0.46
N PHE A 8 -12.31 8.83 0.19
CA PHE A 8 -11.86 9.21 -1.13
C PHE A 8 -10.35 9.01 -1.24
N LEU A 9 -9.94 8.35 -2.30
CA LEU A 9 -8.53 8.07 -2.57
C LEU A 9 -8.19 8.54 -3.96
N THR A 10 -7.20 9.43 -4.07
CA THR A 10 -6.73 9.93 -5.37
C THR A 10 -5.47 9.19 -5.77
N ILE A 11 -5.51 8.54 -6.93
CA ILE A 11 -4.35 7.86 -7.49
C ILE A 11 -4.16 8.37 -8.92
N GLY A 12 -3.04 9.04 -9.16
CA GLY A 12 -2.79 9.65 -10.45
C GLY A 12 -3.79 10.75 -10.75
N LYS A 13 -4.53 10.59 -11.83
CA LYS A 13 -5.49 11.60 -12.30
C LYS A 13 -6.91 11.37 -11.79
N ASN A 14 -7.17 10.24 -11.17
CA ASN A 14 -8.54 9.85 -10.81
C ASN A 14 -8.69 9.73 -9.29
N SER A 15 -9.90 10.05 -8.84
CA SER A 15 -10.29 9.85 -7.44
C SER A 15 -11.24 8.65 -7.37
N TYR A 16 -11.07 7.85 -6.34
CA TYR A 16 -11.86 6.65 -6.12
C TYR A 16 -12.53 6.71 -4.77
N THR A 17 -13.73 6.19 -4.69
CA THR A 17 -14.45 6.07 -3.43
C THR A 17 -14.29 4.64 -2.93
N ILE A 18 -13.81 4.50 -1.69
CA ILE A 18 -13.60 3.20 -1.05
C ILE A 18 -14.46 3.13 0.18
N HIS A 19 -15.21 2.04 0.30
CA HIS A 19 -16.01 1.77 1.49
C HIS A 19 -15.19 0.88 2.44
N THR A 20 -14.84 1.42 3.60
CA THR A 20 -13.89 0.76 4.48
C THR A 20 -14.21 1.01 5.96
N PRO A 21 -13.99 0.02 6.84
CA PRO A 21 -14.11 0.22 8.29
C PRO A 21 -12.86 0.82 8.94
N LEU A 22 -11.82 1.12 8.15
CA LEU A 22 -10.58 1.66 8.69
C LEU A 22 -10.77 3.03 9.31
N GLU A 23 -10.02 3.31 10.37
CA GLU A 23 -10.04 4.60 11.04
C GLU A 23 -9.20 5.62 10.26
N ASN A 24 -9.37 6.91 10.61
CA ASN A 24 -8.70 8.00 9.88
C ASN A 24 -7.17 7.84 9.86
N ASP A 25 -6.57 7.48 10.98
CA ASP A 25 -5.12 7.33 11.07
C ASP A 25 -4.63 6.16 10.21
N GLU A 26 -5.40 5.08 10.14
CA GLU A 26 -5.08 3.94 9.27
C GLU A 26 -5.17 4.35 7.80
N VAL A 27 -6.22 5.08 7.45
CA VAL A 27 -6.41 5.58 6.08
C VAL A 27 -5.27 6.52 5.69
N ASP A 28 -4.88 7.42 6.58
CA ASP A 28 -3.80 8.36 6.31
C ASP A 28 -2.47 7.64 6.06
N ARG A 29 -2.17 6.60 6.83
CA ARG A 29 -0.97 5.79 6.62
C ARG A 29 -0.99 5.10 5.27
N ILE A 30 -2.14 4.53 4.89
CA ILE A 30 -2.30 3.85 3.60
C ILE A 30 -2.15 4.83 2.46
N LYS A 31 -2.76 6.02 2.57
CA LYS A 31 -2.60 7.05 1.55
C LYS A 31 -1.15 7.45 1.36
N ALA A 32 -0.41 7.60 2.46
CA ALA A 32 1.01 7.94 2.40
C ALA A 32 1.81 6.85 1.68
N ILE A 33 1.53 5.59 1.95
CA ILE A 33 2.20 4.46 1.29
C ILE A 33 1.91 4.47 -0.22
N ILE A 34 0.66 4.70 -0.59
CA ILE A 34 0.27 4.75 -2.00
C ILE A 34 0.92 5.93 -2.71
N ASP A 35 0.92 7.10 -2.08
CA ASP A 35 1.54 8.30 -2.65
C ASP A 35 3.04 8.09 -2.89
N GLU A 36 3.72 7.45 -1.96
CA GLU A 36 5.13 7.13 -2.11
C GLU A 36 5.36 6.17 -3.27
N ALA A 37 4.53 5.13 -3.37
CA ALA A 37 4.64 4.17 -4.47
C ALA A 37 4.37 4.82 -5.82
N CYS A 38 3.38 5.72 -5.89
CA CYS A 38 3.05 6.44 -7.13
C CYS A 38 4.11 7.45 -7.52
N GLY A 39 4.74 8.11 -6.54
CA GLY A 39 5.69 9.18 -6.76
C GLY A 39 6.93 8.78 -7.52
N GLU A 40 7.26 7.50 -7.55
CA GLU A 40 8.42 6.99 -8.25
C GLU A 40 8.12 6.52 -9.67
N ILE A 41 6.87 6.59 -10.08
CA ILE A 41 6.45 6.16 -11.41
C ILE A 41 6.59 7.33 -12.39
N VAL A 42 7.01 7.02 -13.61
CA VAL A 42 7.29 8.02 -14.64
C VAL A 42 6.07 8.87 -14.93
N LYS A 43 6.25 10.19 -14.94
CA LYS A 43 5.19 11.13 -15.30
C LYS A 43 4.74 10.90 -16.73
N GLY A 44 3.44 11.02 -16.96
CA GLY A 44 2.85 10.82 -18.26
C GLY A 44 2.39 9.41 -18.55
N ALA A 45 2.55 8.50 -17.59
CA ALA A 45 2.03 7.14 -17.72
C ALA A 45 0.50 7.19 -17.80
N LYS A 46 -0.07 6.26 -18.58
CA LYS A 46 -1.52 6.09 -18.63
C LYS A 46 -2.03 5.65 -17.27
N GLN A 47 -3.27 6.01 -16.95
CA GLN A 47 -3.85 5.69 -15.65
C GLN A 47 -3.80 4.19 -15.35
N GLU A 48 -4.11 3.35 -16.33
CA GLU A 48 -4.06 1.89 -16.14
C GLU A 48 -2.66 1.41 -15.83
N ASP A 49 -1.67 1.93 -16.55
CA ASP A 49 -0.27 1.57 -16.33
C ASP A 49 0.21 2.05 -14.96
N LEU A 50 -0.22 3.25 -14.57
CA LEU A 50 0.10 3.79 -13.25
C LEU A 50 -0.44 2.89 -12.14
N LEU A 51 -1.71 2.48 -12.25
CA LEU A 51 -2.32 1.59 -11.27
C LEU A 51 -1.60 0.24 -11.20
N MET A 52 -1.25 -0.33 -12.35
CA MET A 52 -0.55 -1.60 -12.41
C MET A 52 0.84 -1.50 -11.79
N LEU A 53 1.60 -0.48 -12.16
CA LEU A 53 2.95 -0.27 -11.63
C LEU A 53 2.92 0.00 -10.14
N THR A 54 1.94 0.75 -9.66
CA THR A 54 1.76 1.00 -8.23
C THR A 54 1.50 -0.31 -7.49
N CYS A 55 0.64 -1.18 -8.04
CA CYS A 55 0.38 -2.49 -7.45
C CYS A 55 1.66 -3.34 -7.40
N LEU A 56 2.45 -3.34 -8.46
CA LEU A 56 3.71 -4.10 -8.50
C LEU A 56 4.70 -3.59 -7.45
N ARG A 57 4.83 -2.28 -7.31
CA ARG A 57 5.73 -1.70 -6.31
C ARG A 57 5.29 -2.05 -4.90
N LEU A 58 3.99 -1.98 -4.62
CA LEU A 58 3.44 -2.36 -3.34
C LEU A 58 3.67 -3.85 -3.07
N ALA A 59 3.51 -4.69 -4.08
CA ALA A 59 3.75 -6.12 -3.96
C ALA A 59 5.22 -6.42 -3.67
N TYR A 60 6.15 -5.76 -4.35
CA TYR A 60 7.58 -5.91 -4.09
C TYR A 60 7.95 -5.47 -2.68
N SER A 61 7.38 -4.36 -2.23
CA SER A 61 7.62 -3.86 -0.88
C SER A 61 7.11 -4.84 0.18
N LEU A 62 5.92 -5.39 -0.04
CA LEU A 62 5.33 -6.37 0.85
C LEU A 62 6.17 -7.64 0.89
N ASP A 63 6.62 -8.12 -0.26
CA ASP A 63 7.47 -9.30 -0.34
C ASP A 63 8.78 -9.09 0.43
N ALA A 64 9.41 -7.93 0.27
CA ALA A 64 10.64 -7.61 0.98
C ALA A 64 10.45 -7.59 2.49
N VAL A 65 9.34 -7.02 2.97
CA VAL A 65 9.02 -6.98 4.39
C VAL A 65 8.77 -8.39 4.92
N ASN A 66 8.02 -9.19 4.17
CA ASN A 66 7.73 -10.58 4.56
C ASN A 66 9.00 -11.42 4.65
N GLU A 67 9.94 -11.23 3.72
CA GLU A 67 11.22 -11.94 3.76
C GLU A 67 12.04 -11.55 4.98
N LYS A 68 12.08 -10.27 5.32
CA LYS A 68 12.78 -9.81 6.51
C LYS A 68 12.16 -10.40 7.78
N LEU A 69 10.82 -10.41 7.85
CA LEU A 69 10.12 -10.98 8.99
C LEU A 69 10.39 -12.47 9.12
N ARG A 70 10.37 -13.20 8.01
CA ARG A 70 10.64 -14.64 8.01
C ARG A 70 12.05 -14.92 8.52
N LYS A 71 13.05 -14.16 8.08
CA LYS A 71 14.43 -14.30 8.54
C LYS A 71 14.57 -14.05 10.03
N VAL A 72 13.88 -13.05 10.54
CA VAL A 72 13.89 -12.75 11.98
C VAL A 72 13.28 -13.90 12.78
N LEU A 73 12.13 -14.43 12.31
CA LEU A 73 11.47 -15.55 12.98
C LEU A 73 12.32 -16.81 12.96
N GLU A 74 12.97 -17.11 11.84
CA GLU A 74 13.88 -18.27 11.74
C GLU A 74 15.05 -18.13 12.70
N LYS A 75 15.59 -16.93 12.83
CA LYS A 75 16.70 -16.66 13.74
C LYS A 75 16.30 -16.85 15.19
N ILE A 76 15.11 -16.39 15.56
CA ILE A 76 14.58 -16.57 16.92
C ILE A 76 14.38 -18.06 17.22
N ASP A 77 13.78 -18.79 16.29
CA ASP A 77 13.55 -20.22 16.44
C ASP A 77 14.87 -21.00 16.54
N GLY A 78 15.88 -20.56 15.81
CA GLY A 78 17.19 -21.18 15.82
C GLY A 78 17.98 -20.99 17.10
N GLU A 79 17.62 -20.01 17.93
CA GLU A 79 18.30 -19.69 19.18
C GLU A 79 17.68 -20.38 20.41
N VAL A 80 16.57 -21.05 20.24
CA VAL A 80 15.85 -21.70 21.33
C VAL A 80 16.37 -23.11 21.59
#